data_e605c9480e95c7d0349238953ada7aad
#
_entry.id   e605c9480e95c7d0349238953ada7aad
#
_cell.length_a   1.000
_cell.length_b   1.000
_cell.length_c   1.000
_cell.angle_alpha   90.00
_cell.angle_beta   90.00
_cell.angle_gamma   90.00
#
_symmetry.space_group_name_H-M   'P 1'
#
loop_
_entity.id
_entity.type
_entity.pdbx_description
1 polymer ?
#
loop_
_entity_poly.entity_id
_entity_poly.type
_entity_poly.pdbx_seq_one_letter_code
_entity_poly.pdbx_strand_id
1 'polypeptide(L)'
;VNGNVISKEEKVYYIMNKPKGCLCTSSDDKGRKTVLDYMPQNQRIFSVGRLDYDTSGVLLLTNDGQFCNHMIHPRYHLEKTYVVNLQGILSDDDIKQLRRGLKTKTEKYQPAKVFVLQKDLTRNRTQFELTISEGKNHQVKNMMLALGHEVRRLHRVKFAFLDVKDLRAGEYRRLKPYEIKQLNRLSMEGEQK
;
A
#
# COMPACT_ATOMS: atom_id res chain seq x y z
N VAL A 1 24.00 -3.03 -33.87
CA VAL A 1 23.45 -4.32 -33.94
C VAL A 1 22.85 -4.57 -35.32
N ASN A 2 23.66 -4.69 -36.31
CA ASN A 2 23.32 -5.19 -37.67
C ASN A 2 21.95 -4.72 -38.20
N GLY A 3 21.57 -3.47 -37.97
CA GLY A 3 20.31 -2.93 -38.46
C GLY A 3 19.08 -3.30 -37.67
N ASN A 4 19.20 -4.12 -36.62
CA ASN A 4 18.08 -4.44 -35.75
C ASN A 4 17.94 -3.39 -34.66
N VAL A 5 16.85 -2.62 -34.70
CA VAL A 5 16.52 -1.67 -33.66
C VAL A 5 15.92 -2.47 -32.49
N ILE A 6 16.62 -2.49 -31.36
CA ILE A 6 16.04 -2.98 -30.12
C ILE A 6 15.08 -1.88 -29.66
N SER A 7 13.78 -2.08 -29.88
CA SER A 7 12.79 -1.17 -29.37
C SER A 7 12.77 -1.31 -27.84
N LYS A 8 13.09 -0.22 -27.16
CA LYS A 8 12.91 -0.16 -25.70
C LYS A 8 11.42 -0.12 -25.42
N GLU A 9 10.99 -0.98 -24.51
CA GLU A 9 9.64 -0.96 -24.02
C GLU A 9 9.34 0.40 -23.40
N GLU A 10 8.24 1.03 -23.79
CA GLU A 10 7.83 2.31 -23.22
C GLU A 10 7.49 2.14 -21.75
N LYS A 11 7.99 3.05 -20.88
CA LYS A 11 7.67 3.03 -19.45
C LYS A 11 6.24 3.46 -19.22
N VAL A 12 5.51 2.66 -18.48
CA VAL A 12 4.11 2.93 -18.11
C VAL A 12 3.94 2.93 -16.60
N TYR A 13 3.03 3.77 -16.12
CA TYR A 13 2.78 3.95 -14.68
C TYR A 13 1.29 4.07 -14.46
N TYR A 14 0.74 3.18 -13.64
CA TYR A 14 -0.69 3.14 -13.36
C TYR A 14 -0.97 3.23 -11.86
N ILE A 15 -2.12 3.80 -11.53
CA ILE A 15 -2.71 3.74 -10.21
C ILE A 15 -4.05 3.01 -10.32
N MET A 16 -4.28 2.09 -9.41
CA MET A 16 -5.46 1.23 -9.39
C MET A 16 -6.11 1.29 -8.04
N ASN A 17 -7.43 1.24 -8.01
CA ASN A 17 -8.17 0.95 -6.79
C ASN A 17 -8.35 -0.57 -6.72
N LYS A 18 -7.40 -1.24 -6.05
CA LYS A 18 -7.42 -2.70 -5.93
C LYS A 18 -8.64 -3.14 -5.13
N PRO A 19 -9.49 -4.02 -5.69
CA PRO A 19 -10.61 -4.57 -4.92
C PRO A 19 -10.13 -5.65 -3.95
N LYS A 20 -10.96 -5.98 -2.96
CA LYS A 20 -10.78 -7.18 -2.15
C LYS A 20 -10.94 -8.41 -3.04
N GLY A 21 -10.32 -9.51 -2.64
CA GLY A 21 -10.49 -10.78 -3.34
C GLY A 21 -9.68 -10.92 -4.61
N CYS A 22 -8.57 -10.19 -4.72
CA CYS A 22 -7.61 -10.44 -5.80
C CYS A 22 -6.17 -10.36 -5.31
N LEU A 23 -5.30 -11.12 -5.96
CA LEU A 23 -3.89 -11.25 -5.59
C LEU A 23 -3.03 -10.25 -6.33
N CYS A 24 -1.92 -9.83 -5.71
CA CYS A 24 -0.91 -8.96 -6.32
C CYS A 24 0.16 -9.72 -7.10
N THR A 25 -0.07 -10.97 -7.42
CA THR A 25 0.86 -11.79 -8.21
C THR A 25 0.53 -11.70 -9.69
N SER A 26 1.48 -12.07 -10.55
CA SER A 26 1.27 -12.11 -12.00
C SER A 26 0.39 -13.28 -12.44
N SER A 27 0.37 -14.37 -11.66
CA SER A 27 -0.42 -15.57 -11.94
C SER A 27 -0.74 -16.30 -10.65
N ASP A 28 -1.74 -17.16 -10.69
CA ASP A 28 -2.15 -17.97 -9.56
C ASP A 28 -2.49 -19.38 -10.01
N ASP A 29 -1.83 -20.38 -9.43
CA ASP A 29 -2.02 -21.79 -9.75
C ASP A 29 -3.44 -22.30 -9.45
N LYS A 30 -4.12 -21.66 -8.51
CA LYS A 30 -5.49 -22.00 -8.10
C LYS A 30 -6.55 -21.28 -8.94
N GLY A 31 -6.13 -20.49 -9.93
CA GLY A 31 -7.05 -19.76 -10.79
C GLY A 31 -7.75 -18.57 -10.13
N ARG A 32 -7.24 -18.09 -8.99
CA ARG A 32 -7.80 -16.93 -8.33
C ARG A 32 -7.49 -15.67 -9.12
N LYS A 33 -8.37 -14.68 -9.04
CA LYS A 33 -8.20 -13.42 -9.73
C LYS A 33 -6.97 -12.67 -9.23
N THR A 34 -6.23 -12.07 -10.17
CA THR A 34 -5.05 -11.25 -9.84
C THR A 34 -5.28 -9.82 -10.29
N VAL A 35 -4.46 -8.89 -9.79
CA VAL A 35 -4.56 -7.48 -10.18
C VAL A 35 -4.33 -7.27 -11.68
N LEU A 36 -3.53 -8.14 -12.31
CA LEU A 36 -3.27 -8.03 -13.74
C LEU A 36 -4.48 -8.37 -14.61
N ASP A 37 -5.47 -9.10 -14.09
CA ASP A 37 -6.73 -9.37 -14.79
C ASP A 37 -7.53 -8.10 -15.09
N TYR A 38 -7.30 -7.03 -14.32
CA TYR A 38 -7.96 -5.74 -14.49
C TYR A 38 -7.19 -4.79 -15.41
N MET A 39 -5.97 -5.15 -15.81
CA MET A 39 -5.02 -4.26 -16.48
C MET A 39 -4.91 -4.60 -17.99
N PRO A 40 -4.34 -3.69 -18.81
CA PRO A 40 -4.08 -3.98 -20.22
C PRO A 40 -3.23 -5.25 -20.38
N GLN A 41 -3.70 -6.18 -21.25
CA GLN A 41 -3.05 -7.48 -21.42
C GLN A 41 -1.86 -7.45 -22.39
N ASN A 42 -1.70 -6.38 -23.15
CA ASN A 42 -0.63 -6.22 -24.13
C ASN A 42 0.60 -5.52 -23.57
N GLN A 43 0.63 -5.28 -22.24
CA GLN A 43 1.73 -4.62 -21.57
C GLN A 43 2.30 -5.52 -20.49
N ARG A 44 3.63 -5.49 -20.36
CA ARG A 44 4.33 -6.20 -19.30
C ARG A 44 4.43 -5.29 -18.10
N ILE A 45 3.57 -5.51 -17.11
CA ILE A 45 3.52 -4.68 -15.90
C ILE A 45 3.50 -5.56 -14.66
N PHE A 46 3.90 -4.99 -13.54
CA PHE A 46 3.88 -5.65 -12.23
C PHE A 46 3.45 -4.65 -11.16
N SER A 47 2.98 -5.16 -10.03
CA SER A 47 2.57 -4.28 -8.93
C SER A 47 3.79 -3.71 -8.20
N VAL A 48 3.65 -2.47 -7.74
CA VAL A 48 4.62 -1.79 -6.90
C VAL A 48 4.33 -2.18 -5.45
N GLY A 49 5.07 -3.17 -4.96
CA GLY A 49 4.78 -3.81 -3.70
C GLY A 49 3.52 -4.67 -3.77
N ARG A 50 2.96 -4.96 -2.60
CA ARG A 50 1.85 -5.89 -2.51
C ARG A 50 0.83 -5.41 -1.48
N LEU A 51 -0.43 -5.61 -1.81
CA LEU A 51 -1.54 -5.57 -0.86
C LEU A 51 -2.04 -7.01 -0.71
N ASP A 52 -2.45 -7.37 0.49
CA ASP A 52 -2.98 -8.71 0.77
C ASP A 52 -4.25 -8.98 -0.02
N TYR A 53 -4.60 -10.26 -0.18
CA TYR A 53 -5.79 -10.69 -0.89
C TYR A 53 -7.06 -9.95 -0.44
N ASP A 54 -7.22 -9.76 0.87
CA ASP A 54 -8.39 -9.13 1.46
C ASP A 54 -8.22 -7.62 1.73
N THR A 55 -7.10 -7.04 1.35
CA THR A 55 -6.84 -5.60 1.47
C THR A 55 -7.18 -4.90 0.16
N SER A 56 -7.86 -3.77 0.25
CA SER A 56 -8.22 -2.95 -0.91
C SER A 56 -7.47 -1.61 -0.91
N GLY A 57 -7.60 -0.88 -2.02
CA GLY A 57 -7.14 0.51 -2.09
C GLY A 57 -6.03 0.77 -3.09
N VAL A 58 -5.26 1.80 -2.82
CA VAL A 58 -4.25 2.31 -3.75
C VAL A 58 -3.18 1.26 -4.02
N LEU A 59 -3.01 0.91 -5.29
CA LEU A 59 -1.93 0.06 -5.76
C LEU A 59 -1.34 0.68 -7.02
N LEU A 60 -0.02 0.83 -7.05
CA LEU A 60 0.68 1.28 -8.25
C LEU A 60 1.14 0.07 -9.05
N LEU A 61 1.14 0.19 -10.38
CA LEU A 61 1.64 -0.83 -11.30
C LEU A 61 2.50 -0.16 -12.35
N THR A 62 3.57 -0.83 -12.76
CA THR A 62 4.54 -0.25 -13.69
C THR A 62 5.37 -1.36 -14.34
N ASN A 63 6.09 -1.00 -15.40
CA ASN A 63 7.17 -1.82 -15.96
C ASN A 63 8.55 -1.24 -15.68
N ASP A 64 8.62 -0.20 -14.86
CA ASP A 64 9.86 0.49 -14.48
C ASP A 64 10.37 -0.03 -13.15
N GLY A 65 11.37 -0.94 -13.20
CA GLY A 65 11.92 -1.57 -11.99
C GLY A 65 12.61 -0.60 -11.04
N GLN A 66 13.28 0.41 -11.57
CA GLN A 66 13.95 1.42 -10.74
C GLN A 66 12.94 2.27 -9.99
N PHE A 67 11.89 2.71 -10.67
CA PHE A 67 10.77 3.42 -10.03
C PHE A 67 10.14 2.56 -8.94
N CYS A 68 9.86 1.31 -9.25
CA CYS A 68 9.28 0.37 -8.28
C CYS A 68 10.14 0.29 -7.01
N ASN A 69 11.46 0.14 -7.16
CA ASN A 69 12.37 0.06 -6.03
C ASN A 69 12.35 1.34 -5.19
N HIS A 70 12.32 2.52 -5.81
CA HIS A 70 12.23 3.79 -5.11
C HIS A 70 10.95 3.92 -4.30
N MET A 71 9.86 3.31 -4.77
CA MET A 71 8.57 3.39 -4.09
C MET A 71 8.48 2.44 -2.88
N ILE A 72 9.11 1.26 -2.94
CA ILE A 72 8.91 0.22 -1.94
C ILE A 72 10.08 0.03 -0.97
N HIS A 73 11.30 0.43 -1.34
CA HIS A 73 12.45 0.20 -0.47
C HIS A 73 12.35 1.05 0.80
N PRO A 74 12.57 0.46 2.00
CA PRO A 74 12.42 1.19 3.28
C PRO A 74 13.27 2.45 3.40
N ARG A 75 14.44 2.49 2.74
CA ARG A 75 15.33 3.66 2.80
C ARG A 75 14.69 4.94 2.29
N TYR A 76 13.66 4.85 1.46
CA TYR A 76 13.03 6.03 0.85
C TYR A 76 11.85 6.56 1.69
N HIS A 77 11.40 5.83 2.68
CA HIS A 77 10.43 6.27 3.70
C HIS A 77 9.12 6.85 3.14
N LEU A 78 8.65 6.35 1.99
CA LEU A 78 7.37 6.80 1.46
C LEU A 78 6.23 6.38 2.36
N GLU A 79 5.36 7.33 2.68
CA GLU A 79 4.24 7.09 3.58
C GLU A 79 3.09 6.39 2.88
N LYS A 80 2.45 5.48 3.60
CA LYS A 80 1.24 4.79 3.17
C LYS A 80 0.22 4.96 4.28
N THR A 81 -0.99 5.38 3.92
CA THR A 81 -2.06 5.61 4.88
C THR A 81 -3.17 4.59 4.67
N TYR A 82 -3.55 3.93 5.76
CA TYR A 82 -4.60 2.92 5.78
C TYR A 82 -5.76 3.39 6.62
N VAL A 83 -6.98 3.08 6.18
CA VAL A 83 -8.15 3.08 7.07
C VAL A 83 -8.28 1.67 7.62
N VAL A 84 -8.20 1.56 8.93
CA VAL A 84 -8.26 0.30 9.66
C VAL A 84 -9.61 0.20 10.36
N ASN A 85 -10.35 -0.86 10.08
CA ASN A 85 -11.59 -1.20 10.81
C ASN A 85 -11.25 -2.35 11.75
N LEU A 86 -11.33 -2.07 13.03
CA LEU A 86 -10.82 -2.94 14.09
C LEU A 86 -11.96 -3.52 14.91
N GLN A 87 -11.89 -4.79 15.25
CA GLN A 87 -12.69 -5.34 16.32
C GLN A 87 -12.00 -4.97 17.64
N GLY A 88 -12.74 -4.32 18.53
CA GLY A 88 -12.20 -3.80 19.78
C GLY A 88 -12.00 -2.30 19.77
N ILE A 89 -11.77 -1.74 20.95
CA ILE A 89 -11.53 -0.30 21.12
C ILE A 89 -10.02 -0.06 21.27
N LEU A 90 -9.49 0.76 20.39
CA LEU A 90 -8.09 1.18 20.44
C LEU A 90 -7.92 2.13 21.62
N SER A 91 -7.15 1.72 22.62
CA SER A 91 -6.93 2.52 23.83
C SER A 91 -5.94 3.66 23.60
N ASP A 92 -5.94 4.63 24.49
CA ASP A 92 -4.95 5.71 24.45
C ASP A 92 -3.52 5.16 24.56
N ASP A 93 -3.33 4.11 25.36
CA ASP A 93 -2.03 3.44 25.47
C ASP A 93 -1.62 2.75 24.17
N ASP A 94 -2.54 2.09 23.50
CA ASP A 94 -2.31 1.50 22.17
C ASP A 94 -1.82 2.57 21.19
N ILE A 95 -2.49 3.71 21.19
CA ILE A 95 -2.15 4.84 20.29
C ILE A 95 -0.75 5.37 20.60
N LYS A 96 -0.42 5.51 21.89
CA LYS A 96 0.92 5.95 22.30
C LYS A 96 2.00 4.99 21.85
N GLN A 97 1.76 3.68 21.98
CA GLN A 97 2.72 2.66 21.54
C GLN A 97 2.94 2.73 20.02
N LEU A 98 1.87 2.88 19.25
CA LEU A 98 1.96 3.01 17.79
C LEU A 98 2.75 4.26 17.40
N ARG A 99 2.48 5.38 18.04
CA ARG A 99 3.15 6.66 17.74
C ARG A 99 4.62 6.67 18.12
N ARG A 100 5.02 5.92 19.14
CA ARG A 100 6.43 5.78 19.55
C ARG A 100 7.20 4.76 18.75
N GLY A 101 6.51 3.87 18.07
CA GLY A 101 7.09 2.70 17.43
C GLY A 101 6.86 1.48 18.29
N LEU A 102 5.92 0.65 17.83
CA LEU A 102 5.52 -0.56 18.53
C LEU A 102 6.68 -1.56 18.56
N LYS A 103 6.95 -2.15 19.71
CA LYS A 103 7.94 -3.22 19.88
C LYS A 103 7.22 -4.48 20.33
N THR A 104 7.54 -5.58 19.66
CA THR A 104 7.08 -6.92 20.03
C THR A 104 8.30 -7.79 20.35
N LYS A 105 8.07 -9.04 20.73
CA LYS A 105 9.18 -9.98 20.98
C LYS A 105 10.00 -10.26 19.72
N THR A 106 9.38 -10.16 18.55
CA THR A 106 10.00 -10.57 17.29
C THR A 106 10.23 -9.41 16.32
N GLU A 107 9.65 -8.24 16.57
CA GLU A 107 9.65 -7.17 15.59
C GLU A 107 9.71 -5.80 16.26
N LYS A 108 10.39 -4.86 15.60
CA LYS A 108 10.43 -3.46 16.00
C LYS A 108 9.89 -2.63 14.83
N TYR A 109 8.77 -1.95 15.07
CA TYR A 109 8.13 -1.11 14.04
C TYR A 109 8.54 0.35 14.20
N GLN A 110 8.63 1.07 13.09
CA GLN A 110 8.87 2.50 13.11
C GLN A 110 7.67 3.26 13.69
N PRO A 111 7.89 4.47 14.22
CA PRO A 111 6.78 5.32 14.65
C PRO A 111 5.74 5.50 13.55
N ALA A 112 4.48 5.41 13.93
CA ALA A 112 3.35 5.57 13.01
C ALA A 112 2.53 6.79 13.41
N LYS A 113 1.78 7.33 12.43
CA LYS A 113 0.78 8.37 12.70
C LYS A 113 -0.57 7.70 12.86
N VAL A 114 -1.34 8.12 13.85
CA VAL A 114 -2.65 7.56 14.16
C VAL A 114 -3.66 8.69 14.28
N PHE A 115 -4.78 8.56 13.56
CA PHE A 115 -5.90 9.49 13.65
C PHE A 115 -7.19 8.69 13.77
N VAL A 116 -7.84 8.77 14.94
CA VAL A 116 -9.08 8.03 15.20
C VAL A 116 -10.25 8.71 14.49
N LEU A 117 -10.97 7.94 13.67
CA LEU A 117 -12.14 8.41 12.95
C LEU A 117 -13.42 8.17 13.75
N GLN A 118 -13.56 6.99 14.36
CA GLN A 118 -14.75 6.62 15.11
C GLN A 118 -14.45 5.52 16.13
N LYS A 119 -15.01 5.66 17.32
CA LYS A 119 -15.07 4.59 18.33
C LYS A 119 -16.53 4.26 18.57
N ASP A 120 -16.91 3.01 18.32
CA ASP A 120 -18.27 2.52 18.54
C ASP A 120 -18.26 1.58 19.73
N LEU A 121 -18.61 2.11 20.90
CA LEU A 121 -18.59 1.35 22.15
C LEU A 121 -19.67 0.25 22.17
N THR A 122 -20.80 0.50 21.51
CA THR A 122 -21.90 -0.46 21.45
C THR A 122 -21.52 -1.71 20.68
N ARG A 123 -20.86 -1.54 19.53
CA ARG A 123 -20.41 -2.64 18.68
C ARG A 123 -18.99 -3.11 18.99
N ASN A 124 -18.30 -2.42 19.91
CA ASN A 124 -16.91 -2.70 20.25
C ASN A 124 -16.00 -2.66 19.02
N ARG A 125 -16.04 -1.54 18.31
CA ARG A 125 -15.27 -1.34 17.06
C ARG A 125 -14.60 0.00 17.04
N THR A 126 -13.46 0.06 16.35
CA THR A 126 -12.73 1.32 16.10
C THR A 126 -12.42 1.43 14.61
N GLN A 127 -12.59 2.63 14.07
CA GLN A 127 -12.09 2.97 12.74
C GLN A 127 -11.08 4.09 12.90
N PHE A 128 -9.88 3.91 12.32
CA PHE A 128 -8.82 4.92 12.42
C PHE A 128 -7.94 4.90 11.18
N GLU A 129 -7.26 6.02 10.96
CA GLU A 129 -6.21 6.11 9.94
C GLU A 129 -4.87 5.81 10.58
N LEU A 130 -4.09 4.96 9.91
CA LEU A 130 -2.74 4.61 10.30
C LEU A 130 -1.80 4.94 9.14
N THR A 131 -0.80 5.79 9.39
CA THR A 131 0.21 6.12 8.40
C THR A 131 1.55 5.52 8.82
N ILE A 132 2.13 4.71 7.94
CA ILE A 132 3.42 4.06 8.15
C ILE A 132 4.37 4.39 7.00
N SER A 133 5.67 4.37 7.27
CA SER A 133 6.72 4.65 6.28
C SER A 133 7.55 3.43 5.93
N GLU A 134 7.10 2.26 6.32
CA GLU A 134 7.71 0.97 6.02
C GLU A 134 6.64 0.02 5.48
N GLY A 135 7.01 -1.19 5.08
CA GLY A 135 6.06 -2.13 4.50
C GLY A 135 6.45 -3.58 4.78
N LYS A 136 6.54 -3.94 6.05
CA LYS A 136 6.81 -5.32 6.44
C LYS A 136 5.62 -6.21 6.11
N ASN A 137 5.86 -7.49 5.89
CA ASN A 137 4.81 -8.44 5.52
C ASN A 137 3.68 -8.46 6.56
N HIS A 138 2.44 -8.28 6.12
CA HIS A 138 1.25 -8.21 6.97
C HIS A 138 1.38 -7.23 8.14
N GLN A 139 2.08 -6.12 7.92
CA GLN A 139 2.48 -5.23 9.00
C GLN A 139 1.32 -4.71 9.84
N VAL A 140 0.29 -4.14 9.21
CA VAL A 140 -0.83 -3.54 9.95
C VAL A 140 -1.56 -4.60 10.77
N LYS A 141 -1.83 -5.76 10.17
CA LYS A 141 -2.49 -6.88 10.85
C LYS A 141 -1.67 -7.37 12.04
N ASN A 142 -0.36 -7.52 11.85
CA ASN A 142 0.54 -7.99 12.91
C ASN A 142 0.68 -6.98 14.04
N MET A 143 0.73 -5.69 13.71
CA MET A 143 0.75 -4.63 14.74
C MET A 143 -0.51 -4.68 15.60
N MET A 144 -1.67 -4.83 14.98
CA MET A 144 -2.94 -4.89 15.69
C MET A 144 -3.05 -6.16 16.54
N LEU A 145 -2.61 -7.30 16.03
CA LEU A 145 -2.58 -8.55 16.80
C LEU A 145 -1.68 -8.42 18.04
N ALA A 146 -0.53 -7.75 17.91
CA ALA A 146 0.36 -7.51 19.04
C ALA A 146 -0.30 -6.66 20.12
N LEU A 147 -1.24 -5.79 19.76
CA LEU A 147 -2.03 -4.99 20.70
C LEU A 147 -3.29 -5.71 21.19
N GLY A 148 -3.51 -6.96 20.76
CA GLY A 148 -4.66 -7.75 21.15
C GLY A 148 -5.93 -7.49 20.35
N HIS A 149 -5.80 -6.95 19.14
CA HIS A 149 -6.93 -6.60 18.30
C HIS A 149 -6.92 -7.34 16.97
N GLU A 150 -8.10 -7.59 16.43
CA GLU A 150 -8.28 -8.20 15.11
C GLU A 150 -8.72 -7.14 14.10
N VAL A 151 -8.04 -7.08 12.96
CA VAL A 151 -8.42 -6.22 11.84
C VAL A 151 -9.58 -6.87 11.08
N ARG A 152 -10.71 -6.15 10.99
CA ARG A 152 -11.88 -6.61 10.25
C ARG A 152 -11.83 -6.23 8.79
N ARG A 153 -11.33 -5.03 8.50
CA ARG A 153 -11.22 -4.50 7.13
C ARG A 153 -10.04 -3.56 7.07
N LEU A 154 -9.31 -3.63 5.97
CA LEU A 154 -8.13 -2.81 5.73
C LEU A 154 -8.19 -2.24 4.32
N HIS A 155 -8.08 -0.91 4.22
CA HIS A 155 -8.11 -0.20 2.95
C HIS A 155 -6.97 0.81 2.91
N ARG A 156 -6.09 0.70 1.90
CA ARG A 156 -5.03 1.69 1.75
C ARG A 156 -5.61 2.90 1.00
N VAL A 157 -5.85 3.98 1.74
CA VAL A 157 -6.47 5.19 1.19
C VAL A 157 -5.49 6.09 0.48
N LYS A 158 -4.20 6.04 0.87
CA LYS A 158 -3.15 6.86 0.24
C LYS A 158 -1.86 6.09 0.08
N PHE A 159 -1.19 6.35 -1.00
CA PHE A 159 0.22 6.06 -1.21
C PHE A 159 0.91 7.39 -1.47
N ALA A 160 1.72 7.87 -0.51
CA ALA A 160 2.22 9.24 -0.49
C ALA A 160 1.05 10.23 -0.57
N PHE A 161 1.00 11.07 -1.59
CA PHE A 161 -0.10 12.02 -1.81
C PHE A 161 -1.22 11.48 -2.70
N LEU A 162 -1.05 10.28 -3.26
CA LEU A 162 -2.01 9.68 -4.20
C LEU A 162 -3.16 9.00 -3.47
N ASP A 163 -4.37 9.15 -4.00
CA ASP A 163 -5.55 8.42 -3.55
C ASP A 163 -6.33 7.87 -4.74
N VAL A 164 -7.40 7.13 -4.46
CA VAL A 164 -8.23 6.51 -5.50
C VAL A 164 -9.70 6.93 -5.37
N LYS A 165 -9.96 8.15 -4.86
CA LYS A 165 -11.32 8.65 -4.68
C LYS A 165 -12.09 8.78 -5.99
N ASP A 166 -11.38 8.96 -7.10
CA ASP A 166 -11.93 9.08 -8.43
C ASP A 166 -12.09 7.74 -9.17
N LEU A 167 -11.68 6.63 -8.53
CA LEU A 167 -11.70 5.29 -9.13
C LEU A 167 -12.61 4.36 -8.33
N ARG A 168 -13.46 3.63 -9.03
CA ARG A 168 -14.23 2.52 -8.45
C ARG A 168 -13.32 1.32 -8.24
N ALA A 169 -13.76 0.37 -7.40
CA ALA A 169 -13.01 -0.87 -7.20
C ALA A 169 -12.74 -1.57 -8.53
N GLY A 170 -11.47 -1.89 -8.78
CA GLY A 170 -11.02 -2.52 -10.03
C GLY A 170 -10.68 -1.55 -11.15
N GLU A 171 -11.01 -0.29 -11.01
CA GLU A 171 -10.65 0.71 -12.02
C GLU A 171 -9.21 1.18 -11.83
N TYR A 172 -8.60 1.61 -12.94
CA TYR A 172 -7.26 2.17 -12.95
C TYR A 172 -7.18 3.36 -13.90
N ARG A 173 -6.14 4.17 -13.73
CA ARG A 173 -5.77 5.22 -14.68
C ARG A 173 -4.25 5.32 -14.78
N ARG A 174 -3.76 5.98 -15.79
CA ARG A 174 -2.34 6.30 -15.85
C ARG A 174 -2.00 7.38 -14.82
N LEU A 175 -0.81 7.30 -14.26
CA LEU A 175 -0.28 8.40 -13.46
C LEU A 175 0.06 9.57 -14.39
N LYS A 176 -0.21 10.79 -13.92
CA LYS A 176 0.16 12.01 -14.63
C LYS A 176 1.67 12.26 -14.48
N PRO A 177 2.32 12.87 -15.48
CA PRO A 177 3.76 13.14 -15.39
C PRO A 177 4.18 13.87 -14.13
N TYR A 178 3.41 14.84 -13.64
CA TYR A 178 3.75 15.56 -12.42
C TYR A 178 3.64 14.66 -11.18
N GLU A 179 2.75 13.68 -11.19
CA GLU A 179 2.61 12.71 -10.09
C GLU A 179 3.86 11.83 -10.00
N ILE A 180 4.33 11.33 -11.13
CA ILE A 180 5.55 10.53 -11.20
C ILE A 180 6.75 11.34 -10.71
N LYS A 181 6.89 12.57 -11.19
CA LYS A 181 7.97 13.46 -10.80
C LYS A 181 7.97 13.75 -9.30
N GLN A 182 6.80 14.00 -8.74
CA GLN A 182 6.68 14.29 -7.31
C GLN A 182 6.95 13.04 -6.45
N LEU A 183 6.51 11.87 -6.88
CA LEU A 183 6.84 10.61 -6.19
C LEU A 183 8.35 10.40 -6.13
N ASN A 184 9.03 10.58 -7.25
CA ASN A 184 10.49 10.45 -7.32
C ASN A 184 11.18 11.45 -6.40
N ARG A 185 10.72 12.70 -6.38
CA ARG A 185 11.25 13.73 -5.48
C ARG A 185 11.07 13.35 -4.02
N LEU A 186 9.89 12.88 -3.64
CA LEU A 186 9.61 12.44 -2.27
C LEU A 186 10.49 11.26 -1.86
N SER A 187 10.75 10.32 -2.75
CA SER A 187 11.63 9.20 -2.45
C SER A 187 13.07 9.67 -2.19
N MET A 188 13.56 10.61 -2.98
CA MET A 188 14.92 11.16 -2.79
C MET A 188 15.02 11.97 -1.49
N GLU A 189 14.01 12.74 -1.15
CA GLU A 189 13.95 13.45 0.13
C GLU A 189 13.90 12.47 1.30
N GLY A 190 13.15 11.37 1.17
CA GLY A 190 13.05 10.31 2.18
C GLY A 190 14.37 9.61 2.44
N GLU A 191 15.18 9.44 1.40
CA GLU A 191 16.50 8.80 1.52
C GLU A 191 17.45 9.58 2.44
N GLN A 192 17.25 10.89 2.55
CA GLN A 192 18.09 11.77 3.37
C GLN A 192 17.67 11.81 4.85
N LYS A 193 16.60 11.13 5.23
CA LYS A 193 16.12 11.05 6.61
C LYS A 193 16.83 9.90 7.36
#